data_d28a3d92c125990dfe336b7287982597
#
_entry.id   d28a3d92c125990dfe336b7287982597
#
_cell.length_a   1.000
_cell.length_b   1.000
_cell.length_c   1.000
_cell.angle_alpha   90.00
_cell.angle_beta   90.00
_cell.angle_gamma   90.00
#
_symmetry.space_group_name_H-M   'P 1'
#
loop_
_entity.id
_entity.type
_entity.pdbx_description
1 polymer ?
#
loop_
_entity_poly.entity_id
_entity_poly.type
_entity_poly.pdbx_seq_one_letter_code
_entity_poly.pdbx_strand_id
1 'polypeptide(L)'
;MISLIVAASTNNAIGKNNQLLWHLPNDLRYFKNTTWGMPVIMGRKTFEALNKPLPGRINIVITRQADWEAAGVTVVSNLETALEKAKATNCREIFVIGGGEIYKQAFERADKLYVTRVHATIGGDTFFPAIHEDKWRLVSNEDFAADEKHAYAYSFQTWERK
;
A
#
# COMPACT_ATOMS: atom_id res chain seq x y z
N MET A 1 1.43 -13.75 -6.97
CA MET A 1 2.22 -13.09 -5.90
C MET A 1 1.39 -11.97 -5.30
N ILE A 2 1.31 -11.93 -3.98
CA ILE A 2 0.60 -10.89 -3.25
C ILE A 2 1.63 -9.97 -2.61
N SER A 3 1.56 -8.68 -2.93
CA SER A 3 2.50 -7.68 -2.44
C SER A 3 1.75 -6.55 -1.75
N LEU A 4 2.32 -6.05 -0.65
CA LEU A 4 1.85 -4.84 0.00
C LEU A 4 2.80 -3.71 -0.36
N ILE A 5 2.26 -2.54 -0.64
CA ILE A 5 3.06 -1.35 -0.92
C ILE A 5 2.61 -0.23 0.02
N VAL A 6 3.56 0.38 0.72
CA VAL A 6 3.27 1.32 1.80
C VAL A 6 4.43 2.30 1.99
N ALA A 7 4.11 3.50 2.47
CA ALA A 7 5.10 4.42 3.02
C ALA A 7 4.84 4.51 4.53
N ALA A 8 5.88 4.30 5.33
CA ALA A 8 5.79 4.26 6.78
C ALA A 8 6.98 4.96 7.43
N SER A 9 6.72 5.69 8.52
CA SER A 9 7.77 6.31 9.33
C SER A 9 8.61 5.25 10.05
N THR A 10 9.66 5.68 10.74
CA THR A 10 10.53 4.79 11.50
C THR A 10 9.74 3.96 12.53
N ASN A 11 8.69 4.53 13.10
CA ASN A 11 7.81 3.87 14.07
C ASN A 11 6.58 3.22 13.43
N ASN A 12 6.62 2.97 12.12
CA ASN A 12 5.54 2.34 11.33
C ASN A 12 4.24 3.12 11.25
N ALA A 13 4.25 4.42 11.54
CA ALA A 13 3.07 5.26 11.35
C ALA A 13 2.83 5.47 9.85
N ILE A 14 1.57 5.32 9.41
CA ILE A 14 1.19 5.44 8.00
C ILE A 14 0.08 6.46 7.77
N GLY A 15 -0.59 6.91 8.82
CA GLY A 15 -1.65 7.89 8.68
C GLY A 15 -2.10 8.47 9.98
N LYS A 16 -2.84 9.57 9.88
CA LYS A 16 -3.54 10.21 11.00
C LYS A 16 -4.77 10.88 10.45
N ASN A 17 -5.94 10.66 11.08
CA ASN A 17 -7.23 11.21 10.64
C ASN A 17 -7.51 10.92 9.16
N ASN A 18 -7.17 9.70 8.70
CA ASN A 18 -7.32 9.24 7.30
C ASN A 18 -6.52 10.06 6.28
N GLN A 19 -5.44 10.71 6.71
CA GLN A 19 -4.58 11.51 5.84
C GLN A 19 -3.14 11.00 5.89
N LEU A 20 -2.42 11.20 4.79
CA LEU A 20 -0.99 10.93 4.75
C LEU A 20 -0.24 11.90 5.65
N LEU A 21 0.88 11.45 6.23
CA LEU A 21 1.69 12.22 7.17
C LEU A 21 2.76 13.07 6.49
N TRP A 22 2.97 12.88 5.18
CA TRP A 22 4.03 13.55 4.42
C TRP A 22 3.65 13.66 2.95
N HIS A 23 4.43 14.47 2.23
CA HIS A 23 4.34 14.58 0.79
C HIS A 23 5.72 14.31 0.20
N LEU A 24 5.86 13.20 -0.55
CA LEU A 24 7.11 12.78 -1.16
C LEU A 24 6.86 12.51 -2.65
N PRO A 25 7.12 13.48 -3.53
CA PRO A 25 6.85 13.33 -4.97
C PRO A 25 7.51 12.11 -5.62
N ASN A 26 8.73 11.77 -5.21
CA ASN A 26 9.43 10.61 -5.74
C ASN A 26 8.75 9.31 -5.33
N ASP A 27 8.14 9.27 -4.13
CA ASP A 27 7.39 8.10 -3.66
C ASP A 27 6.12 7.91 -4.47
N LEU A 28 5.42 9.00 -4.81
CA LEU A 28 4.23 8.92 -5.66
C LEU A 28 4.57 8.36 -7.03
N ARG A 29 5.69 8.77 -7.60
CA ARG A 29 6.20 8.26 -8.89
C ARG A 29 6.58 6.79 -8.79
N TYR A 30 7.28 6.42 -7.73
CA TYR A 30 7.68 5.05 -7.45
C TYR A 30 6.46 4.13 -7.32
N PHE A 31 5.44 4.57 -6.58
CA PHE A 31 4.18 3.85 -6.42
C PHE A 31 3.51 3.62 -7.79
N LYS A 32 3.38 4.68 -8.58
CA LYS A 32 2.77 4.58 -9.90
C LYS A 32 3.50 3.59 -10.79
N ASN A 33 4.82 3.69 -10.86
CA ASN A 33 5.63 2.84 -11.74
C ASN A 33 5.61 1.38 -11.27
N THR A 34 5.63 1.16 -9.95
CA THR A 34 5.64 -0.20 -9.38
C THR A 34 4.33 -0.93 -9.60
N THR A 35 3.19 -0.23 -9.47
CA THR A 35 1.86 -0.85 -9.55
C THR A 35 1.24 -0.79 -10.95
N TRP A 36 1.88 -0.11 -11.89
CA TRP A 36 1.29 0.10 -13.22
C TRP A 36 0.92 -1.21 -13.91
N GLY A 37 -0.29 -1.27 -14.45
CA GLY A 37 -0.80 -2.43 -15.17
C GLY A 37 -1.26 -3.59 -14.28
N MET A 38 -1.12 -3.47 -12.96
CA MET A 38 -1.48 -4.55 -12.02
C MET A 38 -2.77 -4.22 -11.29
N PRO A 39 -3.51 -5.23 -10.78
CA PRO A 39 -4.64 -4.96 -9.90
C PRO A 39 -4.17 -4.38 -8.57
N VAL A 40 -4.91 -3.39 -8.09
CA VAL A 40 -4.70 -2.76 -6.78
C VAL A 40 -5.93 -2.97 -5.91
N ILE A 41 -5.71 -3.42 -4.69
CA ILE A 41 -6.75 -3.70 -3.70
C ILE A 41 -6.66 -2.67 -2.59
N MET A 42 -7.79 -2.08 -2.22
CA MET A 42 -7.83 -1.04 -1.19
C MET A 42 -9.16 -1.09 -0.43
N GLY A 43 -9.16 -0.51 0.77
CA GLY A 43 -10.40 -0.27 1.49
C GLY A 43 -11.14 0.95 0.95
N ARG A 44 -12.41 1.05 1.26
CA ARG A 44 -13.28 2.16 0.82
C ARG A 44 -12.72 3.53 1.20
N LYS A 45 -12.26 3.69 2.44
CA LYS A 45 -11.73 4.98 2.91
C LYS A 45 -10.49 5.43 2.13
N THR A 46 -9.64 4.49 1.75
CA THR A 46 -8.48 4.77 0.91
C THR A 46 -8.92 5.25 -0.47
N PHE A 47 -9.91 4.58 -1.06
CA PHE A 47 -10.46 5.02 -2.34
C PHE A 47 -11.06 6.41 -2.25
N GLU A 48 -11.81 6.69 -1.19
CA GLU A 48 -12.43 8.01 -1.00
C GLU A 48 -11.37 9.11 -0.85
N ALA A 49 -10.24 8.81 -0.21
CA ALA A 49 -9.13 9.75 -0.11
C ALA A 49 -8.46 10.01 -1.47
N LEU A 50 -8.39 8.98 -2.33
CA LEU A 50 -7.88 9.14 -3.70
C LEU A 50 -8.87 9.88 -4.59
N ASN A 51 -10.15 9.79 -4.30
CA ASN A 51 -11.27 10.46 -4.97
C ASN A 51 -11.55 10.01 -6.41
N LYS A 52 -10.75 9.10 -6.97
CA LYS A 52 -10.95 8.54 -8.31
C LYS A 52 -10.15 7.25 -8.47
N PRO A 53 -10.53 6.38 -9.40
CA PRO A 53 -9.73 5.18 -9.70
C PRO A 53 -8.33 5.54 -10.15
N LEU A 54 -7.36 4.71 -9.80
CA LEU A 54 -5.98 4.85 -10.27
C LEU A 54 -5.91 4.44 -11.74
N PRO A 55 -5.50 5.33 -12.65
CA PRO A 55 -5.46 5.01 -14.07
C PRO A 55 -4.43 3.92 -14.39
N GLY A 56 -4.72 3.12 -15.41
CA GLY A 56 -3.82 2.06 -15.87
C GLY A 56 -3.78 0.82 -14.99
N ARG A 57 -4.67 0.71 -14.02
CA ARG A 57 -4.73 -0.39 -13.06
C ARG A 57 -6.18 -0.81 -12.85
N ILE A 58 -6.37 -2.08 -12.49
CA ILE A 58 -7.69 -2.58 -12.08
C ILE A 58 -7.86 -2.26 -10.60
N ASN A 59 -8.86 -1.44 -10.29
CA ASN A 59 -9.11 -0.97 -8.93
C ASN A 59 -10.17 -1.85 -8.26
N ILE A 60 -9.82 -2.49 -7.15
CA ILE A 60 -10.71 -3.35 -6.37
C ILE A 60 -10.86 -2.75 -4.99
N VAL A 61 -12.09 -2.44 -4.60
CA VAL A 61 -12.40 -1.78 -3.33
C VAL A 61 -13.16 -2.72 -2.42
N ILE A 62 -12.67 -2.89 -1.19
CA ILE A 62 -13.31 -3.71 -0.17
C ILE A 62 -14.15 -2.81 0.72
N THR A 63 -15.45 -3.14 0.86
CA THR A 63 -16.35 -2.45 1.77
C THR A 63 -17.42 -3.38 2.30
N ARG A 64 -17.84 -3.17 3.55
CA ARG A 64 -18.98 -3.88 4.14
C ARG A 64 -20.31 -3.22 3.78
N GLN A 65 -20.28 -2.05 3.16
CA GLN A 65 -21.49 -1.34 2.74
C GLN A 65 -22.00 -1.95 1.43
N ALA A 66 -23.07 -2.73 1.52
CA ALA A 66 -23.58 -3.54 0.40
C ALA A 66 -24.04 -2.70 -0.79
N ASP A 67 -24.47 -1.46 -0.56
CA ASP A 67 -25.00 -0.56 -1.58
C ASP A 67 -23.97 0.46 -2.07
N TRP A 68 -22.74 0.41 -1.54
CA TRP A 68 -21.67 1.32 -1.98
C TRP A 68 -21.15 0.91 -3.35
N GLU A 69 -21.05 1.88 -4.25
CA GLU A 69 -20.47 1.67 -5.56
C GLU A 69 -19.78 2.94 -6.05
N ALA A 70 -18.89 2.79 -7.02
CA ALA A 70 -18.21 3.90 -7.67
C ALA A 70 -17.84 3.51 -9.09
N ALA A 71 -17.86 4.48 -10.00
CA ALA A 71 -17.51 4.23 -11.39
C ALA A 71 -16.05 3.83 -11.53
N GLY A 72 -15.78 2.81 -12.34
CA GLY A 72 -14.41 2.39 -12.66
C GLY A 72 -13.76 1.48 -11.64
N VAL A 73 -14.51 0.99 -10.64
CA VAL A 73 -13.97 0.08 -9.64
C VAL A 73 -14.79 -1.19 -9.52
N THR A 74 -14.14 -2.27 -9.08
CA THR A 74 -14.80 -3.52 -8.70
C THR A 74 -15.00 -3.48 -7.20
N VAL A 75 -16.23 -3.61 -6.73
CA VAL A 75 -16.56 -3.58 -5.31
C VAL A 75 -16.75 -4.99 -4.78
N VAL A 76 -16.08 -5.30 -3.69
CA VAL A 76 -16.17 -6.61 -3.03
C VAL A 76 -16.35 -6.42 -1.52
N SER A 77 -16.80 -7.47 -0.83
CA SER A 77 -17.14 -7.40 0.59
C SER A 77 -16.02 -7.85 1.52
N ASN A 78 -14.99 -8.51 1.01
CA ASN A 78 -13.91 -9.05 1.85
C ASN A 78 -12.62 -9.24 1.04
N LEU A 79 -11.52 -9.48 1.76
CA LEU A 79 -10.20 -9.65 1.15
C LEU A 79 -10.13 -10.90 0.27
N GLU A 80 -10.74 -12.01 0.68
CA GLU A 80 -10.71 -13.25 -0.11
C GLU A 80 -11.30 -13.04 -1.49
N THR A 81 -12.48 -12.41 -1.57
CA THR A 81 -13.11 -12.10 -2.84
C THR A 81 -12.26 -11.14 -3.67
N ALA A 82 -11.62 -10.14 -3.02
CA ALA A 82 -10.73 -9.22 -3.70
C ALA A 82 -9.55 -9.96 -4.35
N LEU A 83 -8.93 -10.87 -3.62
CA LEU A 83 -7.82 -11.67 -4.14
C LEU A 83 -8.26 -12.58 -5.28
N GLU A 84 -9.43 -13.19 -5.19
CA GLU A 84 -9.98 -14.01 -6.27
C GLU A 84 -10.19 -13.19 -7.55
N LYS A 85 -10.79 -12.00 -7.42
CA LYS A 85 -11.00 -11.10 -8.57
C LYS A 85 -9.68 -10.66 -9.18
N ALA A 86 -8.69 -10.36 -8.36
CA ALA A 86 -7.36 -9.98 -8.84
C ALA A 86 -6.67 -11.13 -9.56
N LYS A 87 -6.71 -12.34 -9.02
CA LYS A 87 -6.12 -13.53 -9.66
C LYS A 87 -6.76 -13.84 -11.01
N ALA A 88 -8.06 -13.58 -11.15
CA ALA A 88 -8.78 -13.82 -12.40
C ALA A 88 -8.30 -12.95 -13.56
N THR A 89 -7.52 -11.90 -13.29
CA THR A 89 -6.93 -11.05 -14.34
C THR A 89 -5.67 -11.64 -14.96
N ASN A 90 -5.19 -12.78 -14.46
CA ASN A 90 -3.92 -13.42 -14.88
C ASN A 90 -2.73 -12.49 -14.70
N CYS A 91 -2.75 -11.68 -13.65
CA CYS A 91 -1.68 -10.72 -13.36
C CYS A 91 -0.44 -11.42 -12.80
N ARG A 92 0.69 -10.76 -12.97
CA ARG A 92 1.97 -11.20 -12.40
C ARG A 92 2.01 -10.95 -10.90
N GLU A 93 1.39 -9.88 -10.45
CA GLU A 93 1.49 -9.42 -9.07
C GLU A 93 0.22 -8.66 -8.68
N ILE A 94 -0.24 -8.86 -7.43
CA ILE A 94 -1.41 -8.18 -6.87
C ILE A 94 -0.90 -7.23 -5.80
N PHE A 95 -1.30 -5.96 -5.85
CA PHE A 95 -0.87 -4.96 -4.87
C PHE A 95 -1.99 -4.60 -3.91
N VAL A 96 -1.73 -4.71 -2.62
CA VAL A 96 -2.60 -4.21 -1.56
C VAL A 96 -2.04 -2.85 -1.14
N ILE A 97 -2.86 -1.80 -1.26
CA ILE A 97 -2.39 -0.42 -1.11
C ILE A 97 -2.95 0.30 0.11
N GLY A 98 -3.69 -0.39 0.95
CA GLY A 98 -4.14 0.15 2.24
C GLY A 98 -5.66 0.18 2.37
N GLY A 99 -6.19 0.76 3.41
CA GLY A 99 -5.44 1.33 4.54
C GLY A 99 -5.06 0.32 5.61
N GLY A 100 -4.88 0.84 6.81
CA GLY A 100 -4.33 0.06 7.92
C GLY A 100 -5.03 -1.25 8.20
N GLU A 101 -6.35 -1.28 8.20
CA GLU A 101 -7.11 -2.50 8.42
C GLU A 101 -6.89 -3.53 7.31
N ILE A 102 -6.83 -3.09 6.07
CA ILE A 102 -6.61 -3.97 4.92
C ILE A 102 -5.17 -4.50 4.93
N TYR A 103 -4.19 -3.66 5.25
CA TYR A 103 -2.81 -4.12 5.43
C TYR A 103 -2.73 -5.21 6.50
N LYS A 104 -3.39 -5.00 7.63
CA LYS A 104 -3.39 -5.95 8.74
C LYS A 104 -3.96 -7.30 8.32
N GLN A 105 -5.08 -7.30 7.60
CA GLN A 105 -5.68 -8.53 7.09
C GLN A 105 -4.81 -9.24 6.05
N ALA A 106 -4.17 -8.47 5.15
CA ALA A 106 -3.41 -9.00 4.04
C ALA A 106 -1.98 -9.41 4.42
N PHE A 107 -1.46 -8.94 5.54
CA PHE A 107 -0.05 -9.11 5.92
C PHE A 107 0.37 -10.59 5.97
N GLU A 108 -0.46 -11.45 6.54
CA GLU A 108 -0.18 -12.89 6.64
C GLU A 108 -0.21 -13.59 5.27
N ARG A 109 -0.86 -12.98 4.28
CA ARG A 109 -1.00 -13.53 2.94
C ARG A 109 0.06 -12.97 1.98
N ALA A 110 0.83 -11.97 2.39
CA ALA A 110 1.77 -11.28 1.54
C ALA A 110 3.04 -12.09 1.31
N ASP A 111 3.52 -12.06 0.07
CA ASP A 111 4.79 -12.66 -0.32
C ASP A 111 5.91 -11.63 -0.32
N LYS A 112 5.58 -10.36 -0.52
CA LYS A 112 6.55 -9.29 -0.71
C LYS A 112 6.01 -7.98 -0.15
N LEU A 113 6.90 -7.16 0.39
CA LEU A 113 6.57 -5.83 0.89
C LEU A 113 7.46 -4.80 0.19
N TYR A 114 6.83 -3.76 -0.35
CA TYR A 114 7.51 -2.58 -0.86
C TYR A 114 7.28 -1.47 0.15
N VAL A 115 8.31 -1.10 0.88
CA VAL A 115 8.20 -0.13 1.97
C VAL A 115 9.03 1.10 1.65
N THR A 116 8.38 2.25 1.53
CA THR A 116 9.10 3.52 1.57
C THR A 116 9.26 3.88 3.03
N ARG A 117 10.47 3.69 3.54
CA ARG A 117 10.77 4.01 4.93
C ARG A 117 11.12 5.49 5.04
N VAL A 118 10.27 6.24 5.69
CA VAL A 118 10.48 7.67 5.95
C VAL A 118 11.28 7.78 7.24
N HIS A 119 12.47 8.40 7.17
CA HIS A 119 13.39 8.48 8.29
C HIS A 119 13.00 9.59 9.26
N ALA A 120 11.89 9.38 9.95
CA ALA A 120 11.38 10.26 10.99
C ALA A 120 10.45 9.47 11.89
N THR A 121 10.42 9.81 13.17
CA THR A 121 9.42 9.30 14.10
C THR A 121 8.27 10.31 14.09
N ILE A 122 7.10 9.88 13.64
CA ILE A 122 5.96 10.75 13.44
C ILE A 122 4.75 10.20 14.19
N GLY A 123 4.03 11.06 14.90
CA GLY A 123 2.80 10.69 15.56
C GLY A 123 1.72 10.36 14.54
N GLY A 124 1.09 9.22 14.70
CA GLY A 124 -0.01 8.80 13.84
C GLY A 124 -1.03 8.00 14.63
N ASP A 125 -2.16 7.70 14.02
CA ASP A 125 -3.19 6.84 14.60
C ASP A 125 -3.36 5.52 13.85
N THR A 126 -2.68 5.37 12.72
CA THR A 126 -2.71 4.17 11.90
C THR A 126 -1.29 3.69 11.65
N PHE A 127 -1.07 2.38 11.82
CA PHE A 127 0.27 1.80 11.76
C PHE A 127 0.31 0.58 10.84
N PHE A 128 1.44 0.42 10.16
CA PHE A 128 1.73 -0.79 9.40
C PHE A 128 2.21 -1.88 10.37
N PRO A 129 1.88 -3.17 10.10
CA PRO A 129 2.38 -4.26 10.95
C PRO A 129 3.90 -4.29 11.05
N ALA A 130 4.42 -4.70 12.21
CA ALA A 130 5.86 -4.81 12.41
C ALA A 130 6.46 -5.85 11.45
N ILE A 131 7.60 -5.51 10.85
CA ILE A 131 8.33 -6.39 9.94
C ILE A 131 9.43 -7.05 10.73
N HIS A 132 9.25 -8.35 11.06
CA HIS A 132 10.21 -9.11 11.84
C HIS A 132 11.20 -9.82 10.93
N GLU A 133 12.48 -9.65 11.17
CA GLU A 133 13.55 -10.20 10.34
C GLU A 133 13.67 -11.73 10.40
N ASP A 134 13.06 -12.37 11.40
CA ASP A 134 12.97 -13.83 11.45
C ASP A 134 12.00 -14.38 10.40
N LYS A 135 11.07 -13.57 9.91
CA LYS A 135 10.07 -13.96 8.90
C LYS A 135 10.26 -13.27 7.56
N TRP A 136 10.98 -12.16 7.54
CA TRP A 136 11.17 -11.33 6.35
C TRP A 136 12.64 -11.04 6.11
N ARG A 137 13.04 -11.02 4.84
CA ARG A 137 14.40 -10.68 4.44
C ARG A 137 14.40 -9.40 3.62
N LEU A 138 15.22 -8.44 4.00
CA LEU A 138 15.44 -7.24 3.22
C LEU A 138 16.28 -7.59 2.00
N VAL A 139 15.71 -7.49 0.81
CA VAL A 139 16.38 -7.85 -0.44
C VAL A 139 16.87 -6.63 -1.23
N SER A 140 16.37 -5.45 -0.94
CA SER A 140 16.77 -4.22 -1.62
C SER A 140 16.54 -3.01 -0.70
N ASN A 141 17.48 -2.08 -0.71
CA ASN A 141 17.37 -0.81 0.01
C ASN A 141 18.09 0.28 -0.79
N GLU A 142 17.38 1.36 -1.06
CA GLU A 142 17.94 2.50 -1.79
C GLU A 142 17.62 3.77 -1.01
N ASP A 143 18.66 4.47 -0.55
CA ASP A 143 18.54 5.63 0.33
C ASP A 143 18.53 6.95 -0.44
N PHE A 144 17.69 7.87 0.01
CA PHE A 144 17.58 9.23 -0.55
C PHE A 144 17.59 10.24 0.58
N ALA A 145 18.37 11.31 0.39
CA ALA A 145 18.44 12.41 1.35
C ALA A 145 17.22 13.32 1.21
N ALA A 146 16.88 14.04 2.29
CA ALA A 146 15.92 15.14 2.22
C ALA A 146 16.44 16.21 1.25
N ASP A 147 15.51 16.88 0.55
CA ASP A 147 15.84 17.94 -0.41
C ASP A 147 14.74 19.00 -0.43
N GLU A 148 14.78 19.90 -1.40
CA GLU A 148 13.82 21.01 -1.52
C GLU A 148 12.37 20.52 -1.66
N LYS A 149 12.17 19.34 -2.25
CA LYS A 149 10.83 18.77 -2.50
C LYS A 149 10.45 17.70 -1.48
N HIS A 150 11.40 17.25 -0.65
CA HIS A 150 11.22 16.15 0.30
C HIS A 150 11.72 16.60 1.66
N ALA A 151 10.78 16.83 2.58
CA ALA A 151 11.10 17.31 3.94
C ALA A 151 11.87 16.27 4.76
N TYR A 152 11.80 14.99 4.40
CA TYR A 152 12.42 13.88 5.11
C TYR A 152 13.31 13.07 4.18
N ALA A 153 14.38 12.51 4.74
CA ALA A 153 15.12 11.44 4.06
C ALA A 153 14.22 10.19 4.02
N TYR A 154 14.39 9.36 3.04
CA TYR A 154 13.57 8.17 2.87
C TYR A 154 14.36 7.08 2.15
N SER A 155 13.88 5.84 2.24
CA SER A 155 14.49 4.70 1.56
C SER A 155 13.41 3.86 0.90
N PHE A 156 13.68 3.38 -0.31
CA PHE A 156 12.84 2.37 -0.96
C PHE A 156 13.37 1.00 -0.58
N GLN A 157 12.58 0.26 0.17
CA GLN A 157 12.93 -1.07 0.66
C GLN A 157 12.03 -2.12 0.06
N THR A 158 12.60 -3.27 -0.28
CA THR A 158 11.85 -4.43 -0.71
C THR A 158 12.17 -5.57 0.24
N TRP A 159 11.13 -6.18 0.78
CA TRP A 159 11.22 -7.32 1.69
C TRP A 159 10.53 -8.52 1.08
N GLU A 160 11.12 -9.69 1.24
CA GLU A 160 10.52 -10.95 0.81
C GLU A 160 10.34 -11.87 2.00
N ARG A 161 9.26 -12.65 1.98
CA ARG A 161 9.01 -13.64 3.04
C ARG A 161 10.05 -14.74 2.97
N LYS A 162 10.57 -15.12 4.13
CA LYS A 162 11.52 -16.23 4.25
C LYS A 162 10.86 -17.58 4.05
#